data_ff0c95dd75898bd696ddc7af64a875cd
#
_entry.id   ff0c95dd75898bd696ddc7af64a875cd
#
_cell.length_a   1.000
_cell.length_b   1.000
_cell.length_c   1.000
_cell.angle_alpha   90.00
_cell.angle_beta   90.00
_cell.angle_gamma   90.00
#
_symmetry.space_group_name_H-M   'P 1'
#
loop_
_entity.id
_entity.type
_entity.pdbx_description
1 polymer ?
#
loop_
_entity_poly.entity_id
_entity_poly.type
_entity_poly.pdbx_seq_one_letter_code
_entity_poly.pdbx_strand_id
1 'polypeptide(L)'
;MNIRTTTLAFAVSGGLLAAAPAQADDALAKKHNCLACHQIDKKSVGPSYQDIAKKYKGQAGIEAKLAEKVKKGGSGAWGPVPMAPNAAVPDADIKTLVAWIMKM
;
A
#
# COMPACT_ATOMS: atom_id res chain seq x y z
N MET A 1 -38.82 38.06 44.24
CA MET A 1 -37.44 38.03 43.85
C MET A 1 -37.25 36.70 43.08
N ASN A 2 -37.33 36.72 41.75
CA ASN A 2 -37.33 35.51 40.91
C ASN A 2 -35.89 35.24 40.42
N ILE A 3 -35.30 34.19 40.97
CA ILE A 3 -34.00 33.73 40.52
C ILE A 3 -34.24 32.81 39.33
N ARG A 4 -33.94 33.28 38.11
CA ARG A 4 -33.96 32.47 36.91
C ARG A 4 -32.63 31.70 36.81
N THR A 5 -32.69 30.41 37.07
CA THR A 5 -31.56 29.50 36.88
C THR A 5 -31.40 29.22 35.40
N THR A 6 -30.37 29.79 34.82
CA THR A 6 -30.02 29.50 33.40
C THR A 6 -29.17 28.25 33.38
N THR A 7 -29.74 27.14 32.92
CA THR A 7 -29.01 25.90 32.73
C THR A 7 -28.20 26.01 31.46
N LEU A 8 -26.88 26.09 31.56
CA LEU A 8 -25.96 26.00 30.42
C LEU A 8 -25.86 24.52 30.02
N ALA A 9 -26.43 24.18 28.87
CA ALA A 9 -26.22 22.86 28.26
C ALA A 9 -24.88 22.88 27.56
N PHE A 10 -23.90 22.13 28.08
CA PHE A 10 -22.66 21.85 27.41
C PHE A 10 -22.94 20.76 26.36
N ALA A 11 -22.98 21.14 25.09
CA ALA A 11 -22.97 20.19 24.01
C ALA A 11 -21.55 19.64 23.87
N VAL A 12 -21.34 18.40 24.29
CA VAL A 12 -20.08 17.66 24.00
C VAL A 12 -20.16 17.23 22.55
N SER A 13 -19.52 17.99 21.67
CA SER A 13 -19.28 17.56 20.30
C SER A 13 -18.23 16.45 20.34
N GLY A 14 -18.68 15.19 20.38
CA GLY A 14 -17.83 14.04 20.20
C GLY A 14 -17.32 14.05 18.77
N GLY A 15 -16.08 14.49 18.53
CA GLY A 15 -15.42 14.35 17.25
C GLY A 15 -15.18 12.87 16.97
N LEU A 16 -15.84 12.35 15.95
CA LEU A 16 -15.52 11.05 15.36
C LEU A 16 -14.13 11.17 14.71
N LEU A 17 -13.11 10.66 15.44
CA LEU A 17 -11.81 10.38 14.82
C LEU A 17 -12.02 9.21 13.88
N ALA A 18 -12.28 9.50 12.59
CA ALA A 18 -12.20 8.50 11.55
C ALA A 18 -10.75 8.02 11.50
N ALA A 19 -10.52 6.76 11.89
CA ALA A 19 -9.23 6.12 11.65
C ALA A 19 -8.99 6.19 10.14
N ALA A 20 -7.96 6.94 9.71
CA ALA A 20 -7.54 6.93 8.32
C ALA A 20 -7.21 5.49 7.93
N PRO A 21 -7.79 4.94 6.83
CA PRO A 21 -7.40 3.62 6.34
C PRO A 21 -5.88 3.65 6.13
N ALA A 22 -5.20 2.56 6.52
CA ALA A 22 -3.78 2.40 6.23
C ALA A 22 -3.59 2.60 4.73
N GLN A 23 -3.05 3.75 4.34
CA GLN A 23 -2.79 4.04 2.94
C GLN A 23 -1.52 3.31 2.55
N ALA A 24 -1.64 2.41 1.57
CA ALA A 24 -0.49 1.99 0.81
C ALA A 24 -0.05 3.19 0.00
N ASP A 25 1.10 3.67 0.33
CA ASP A 25 1.80 4.72 -0.39
C ASP A 25 3.28 4.36 -0.47
N ASP A 26 4.07 5.26 -0.99
CA ASP A 26 5.52 5.09 -1.04
C ASP A 26 6.16 4.91 0.35
N ALA A 27 5.54 5.41 1.42
CA ALA A 27 6.02 5.21 2.79
C ALA A 27 6.00 3.73 3.20
N LEU A 28 4.96 2.98 2.85
CA LEU A 28 4.91 1.54 3.11
C LEU A 28 5.94 0.79 2.27
N ALA A 29 6.14 1.16 1.02
CA ALA A 29 7.18 0.61 0.15
C ALA A 29 8.58 0.90 0.70
N LYS A 30 8.84 2.10 1.22
CA LYS A 30 10.10 2.45 1.89
C LYS A 30 10.33 1.63 3.14
N LYS A 31 9.31 1.47 3.96
CA LYS A 31 9.38 0.68 5.21
C LYS A 31 9.89 -0.73 4.95
N HIS A 32 9.50 -1.34 3.85
CA HIS A 32 9.89 -2.69 3.47
C HIS A 32 11.03 -2.75 2.45
N ASN A 33 11.75 -1.66 2.22
CA ASN A 33 12.89 -1.55 1.31
C ASN A 33 12.58 -1.87 -0.17
N CYS A 34 11.34 -1.80 -0.58
CA CYS A 34 10.95 -2.06 -1.98
C CYS A 34 11.58 -1.03 -2.93
N LEU A 35 11.71 0.21 -2.49
CA LEU A 35 12.26 1.30 -3.29
C LEU A 35 13.78 1.23 -3.50
N ALA A 36 14.45 0.29 -2.84
CA ALA A 36 15.85 -0.01 -3.15
C ALA A 36 16.04 -0.59 -4.56
N CYS A 37 15.02 -1.32 -5.07
CA CYS A 37 15.06 -1.97 -6.37
C CYS A 37 13.99 -1.47 -7.35
N HIS A 38 12.88 -0.96 -6.85
CA HIS A 38 11.78 -0.42 -7.66
C HIS A 38 11.62 1.08 -7.45
N GLN A 39 11.37 1.80 -8.53
CA GLN A 39 10.93 3.20 -8.48
C GLN A 39 9.50 3.30 -9.03
N ILE A 40 8.85 4.43 -8.84
CA ILE A 40 7.48 4.62 -9.29
C ILE A 40 7.42 4.71 -10.81
N ASP A 41 8.30 5.50 -11.41
CA ASP A 41 8.26 5.91 -12.82
C ASP A 41 9.49 5.51 -13.64
N LYS A 42 10.50 4.91 -13.03
CA LYS A 42 11.76 4.55 -13.70
C LYS A 42 12.16 3.12 -13.41
N LYS A 43 12.79 2.48 -14.38
CA LYS A 43 13.53 1.25 -14.16
C LYS A 43 14.75 1.53 -13.29
N SER A 44 14.97 0.68 -12.31
CA SER A 44 16.18 0.63 -11.48
C SER A 44 16.75 -0.79 -11.56
N VAL A 45 16.99 -1.45 -10.44
CA VAL A 45 17.31 -2.89 -10.44
C VAL A 45 16.13 -3.70 -10.97
N GLY A 46 14.92 -3.38 -10.53
CA GLY A 46 13.67 -3.94 -11.03
C GLY A 46 12.87 -2.97 -11.89
N PRO A 47 11.75 -3.43 -12.46
CA PRO A 47 10.86 -2.58 -13.24
C PRO A 47 10.22 -1.49 -12.37
N SER A 48 9.80 -0.38 -13.02
CA SER A 48 9.01 0.65 -12.33
C SER A 48 7.64 0.11 -11.93
N TYR A 49 7.05 0.68 -10.91
CA TYR A 49 5.69 0.31 -10.51
C TYR A 49 4.66 0.63 -11.58
N GLN A 50 4.84 1.73 -12.31
CA GLN A 50 3.97 2.07 -13.43
C GLN A 50 4.04 1.04 -14.57
N ASP A 51 5.22 0.54 -14.88
CA ASP A 51 5.39 -0.52 -15.89
C ASP A 51 4.77 -1.85 -15.44
N ILE A 52 4.88 -2.19 -14.16
CA ILE A 52 4.23 -3.37 -13.59
C ILE A 52 2.71 -3.25 -13.73
N ALA A 53 2.14 -2.12 -13.34
CA ALA A 53 0.71 -1.86 -13.47
C ALA A 53 0.25 -1.96 -14.93
N LYS A 54 1.00 -1.36 -15.84
CA LYS A 54 0.69 -1.38 -17.28
C LYS A 54 0.73 -2.78 -17.87
N LYS A 55 1.73 -3.59 -17.50
CA LYS A 55 1.90 -4.96 -18.01
C LYS A 55 0.76 -5.87 -17.58
N TYR A 56 0.32 -5.74 -16.34
CA TYR A 56 -0.62 -6.68 -15.72
C TYR A 56 -2.05 -6.19 -15.64
N LYS A 57 -2.32 -4.98 -16.10
CA LYS A 57 -3.66 -4.38 -16.07
C LYS A 57 -4.70 -5.27 -16.72
N GLY A 58 -5.80 -5.49 -16.02
CA GLY A 58 -6.95 -6.25 -16.53
C GLY A 58 -6.80 -7.76 -16.47
N GLN A 59 -5.69 -8.30 -15.96
CA GLN A 59 -5.52 -9.74 -15.80
C GLN A 59 -6.26 -10.23 -14.55
N ALA A 60 -7.14 -11.21 -14.70
CA ALA A 60 -7.88 -11.81 -13.60
C ALA A 60 -6.92 -12.53 -12.62
N GLY A 61 -7.09 -12.31 -11.31
CA GLY A 61 -6.30 -12.95 -10.28
C GLY A 61 -4.85 -12.47 -10.18
N ILE A 62 -4.50 -11.38 -10.88
CA ILE A 62 -3.12 -10.90 -10.95
C ILE A 62 -2.59 -10.42 -9.61
N GLU A 63 -3.43 -9.79 -8.78
CA GLU A 63 -2.98 -9.27 -7.49
C GLU A 63 -2.50 -10.40 -6.57
N ALA A 64 -3.19 -11.54 -6.55
CA ALA A 64 -2.77 -12.71 -5.78
C ALA A 64 -1.44 -13.29 -6.31
N LYS A 65 -1.26 -13.34 -7.62
CA LYS A 65 0.01 -13.81 -8.24
C LYS A 65 1.16 -12.86 -7.94
N LEU A 66 0.93 -11.56 -8.00
CA LEU A 66 1.96 -10.57 -7.69
C LEU A 66 2.31 -10.57 -6.19
N ALA A 67 1.32 -10.76 -5.32
CA ALA A 67 1.57 -10.91 -3.89
C ALA A 67 2.44 -12.13 -3.59
N GLU A 68 2.18 -13.26 -4.24
CA GLU A 68 3.02 -14.46 -4.13
C GLU A 68 4.44 -14.21 -4.66
N LYS A 69 4.56 -13.52 -5.78
CA LYS A 69 5.85 -13.13 -6.37
C LYS A 69 6.68 -12.27 -5.41
N VAL A 70 6.08 -11.30 -4.77
CA VAL A 70 6.75 -10.46 -3.77
C VAL A 70 7.21 -11.30 -2.59
N LYS A 71 6.39 -12.21 -2.11
CA LYS A 71 6.72 -13.06 -0.95
C LYS A 71 7.86 -14.03 -1.24
N LYS A 72 7.81 -14.70 -2.39
CA LYS A 72 8.73 -15.78 -2.77
C LYS A 72 9.91 -15.31 -3.63
N GLY A 73 9.80 -14.15 -4.26
CA GLY A 73 10.80 -13.69 -5.22
C GLY A 73 10.82 -14.49 -6.51
N GLY A 74 11.88 -14.36 -7.25
CA GLY A 74 12.12 -15.09 -8.50
C GLY A 74 12.59 -14.21 -9.64
N SER A 75 12.72 -14.80 -10.82
CA SER A 75 13.20 -14.12 -12.03
C SER A 75 12.42 -14.57 -13.27
N GLY A 76 12.68 -13.95 -14.40
CA GLY A 76 12.17 -14.35 -15.72
C GLY A 76 11.08 -13.47 -16.29
N ALA A 77 10.15 -12.97 -15.48
CA ALA A 77 9.05 -12.12 -15.97
C ALA A 77 9.56 -10.77 -16.52
N TRP A 78 10.66 -10.26 -15.97
CA TRP A 78 11.29 -8.98 -16.35
C TRP A 78 12.77 -9.14 -16.70
N GLY A 79 13.17 -10.33 -17.09
CA GLY A 79 14.55 -10.63 -17.44
C GLY A 79 15.25 -11.51 -16.39
N PRO A 80 16.59 -11.65 -16.50
CA PRO A 80 17.34 -12.62 -15.69
C PRO A 80 17.65 -12.14 -14.27
N VAL A 81 17.52 -10.85 -13.99
CA VAL A 81 17.83 -10.32 -12.65
C VAL A 81 16.78 -10.81 -11.65
N PRO A 82 17.17 -11.53 -10.58
CA PRO A 82 16.21 -12.06 -9.64
C PRO A 82 15.71 -10.99 -8.67
N MET A 83 14.44 -11.07 -8.31
CA MET A 83 13.86 -10.38 -7.17
C MET A 83 14.08 -11.24 -5.92
N ALA A 84 14.66 -10.67 -4.88
CA ALA A 84 14.83 -11.36 -3.61
C ALA A 84 13.46 -11.63 -2.94
N PRO A 85 13.31 -12.76 -2.22
CA PRO A 85 12.08 -13.03 -1.47
C PRO A 85 11.92 -12.05 -0.30
N ASN A 86 10.68 -11.65 -0.05
CA ASN A 86 10.29 -10.78 1.06
C ASN A 86 9.50 -11.56 2.12
N ALA A 87 10.06 -12.67 2.58
CA ALA A 87 9.39 -13.61 3.48
C ALA A 87 8.97 -13.00 4.83
N ALA A 88 9.71 -11.98 5.30
CA ALA A 88 9.43 -11.31 6.57
C ALA A 88 8.36 -10.20 6.48
N VAL A 89 7.98 -9.78 5.28
CA VAL A 89 6.93 -8.77 5.10
C VAL A 89 5.57 -9.40 5.35
N PRO A 90 4.71 -8.81 6.21
CA PRO A 90 3.37 -9.35 6.46
C PRO A 90 2.54 -9.45 5.18
N ASP A 91 1.78 -10.54 5.03
CA ASP A 91 0.95 -10.76 3.85
C ASP A 91 -0.07 -9.63 3.62
N ALA A 92 -0.62 -9.05 4.69
CA ALA A 92 -1.53 -7.91 4.60
C ALA A 92 -0.85 -6.69 3.97
N ASP A 93 0.40 -6.41 4.32
CA ASP A 93 1.17 -5.30 3.76
C ASP A 93 1.52 -5.55 2.28
N ILE A 94 1.86 -6.77 1.92
CA ILE A 94 2.11 -7.15 0.53
C ILE A 94 0.85 -6.94 -0.31
N LYS A 95 -0.30 -7.40 0.15
CA LYS A 95 -1.59 -7.19 -0.55
C LYS A 95 -1.90 -5.72 -0.73
N THR A 96 -1.68 -4.93 0.31
CA THR A 96 -1.90 -3.48 0.28
C THR A 96 -0.97 -2.80 -0.73
N LEU A 97 0.31 -3.16 -0.75
CA LEU A 97 1.28 -2.65 -1.72
C LEU A 97 0.93 -3.03 -3.15
N VAL A 98 0.58 -4.29 -3.41
CA VAL A 98 0.20 -4.76 -4.74
C VAL A 98 -1.05 -4.02 -5.24
N ALA A 99 -2.07 -3.86 -4.41
CA ALA A 99 -3.27 -3.10 -4.77
C ALA A 99 -2.94 -1.64 -5.11
N TRP A 100 -2.05 -1.02 -4.36
CA TRP A 100 -1.58 0.34 -4.64
C TRP A 100 -0.83 0.44 -5.97
N ILE A 101 0.10 -0.48 -6.24
CA ILE A 101 0.83 -0.53 -7.52
C ILE A 101 -0.13 -0.68 -8.69
N MET A 102 -1.12 -1.56 -8.58
CA MET A 102 -2.05 -1.84 -9.67
C MET A 102 -3.03 -0.70 -9.96
N LYS A 103 -3.07 0.34 -9.15
CA LYS A 103 -3.86 1.57 -9.39
C LYS A 103 -3.08 2.65 -10.16
N MET A 104 -1.82 2.44 -10.41
CA MET A 104 -1.00 3.39 -11.19
C MET A 104 -1.29 3.28 -12.73
#